data_b95c2036368db8515f8560ddfd98ba52
#
_entry.id   b95c2036368db8515f8560ddfd98ba52
#
_cell.length_a   1.000
_cell.length_b   1.000
_cell.length_c   1.000
_cell.angle_alpha   90.00
_cell.angle_beta   90.00
_cell.angle_gamma   90.00
#
_symmetry.space_group_name_H-M   'P 1'
#
loop_
_entity.id
_entity.type
_entity.pdbx_description
1 polymer ?
#
loop_
_entity_poly.entity_id
_entity_poly.type
_entity_poly.pdbx_seq_one_letter_code
_entity_poly.pdbx_strand_id
1 'polypeptide(L)'
;MRKTNLVAPNKFISLHSHDGFSTFDGLGYPQEHIDYVIENGMDGWCLTNHGHMNSFGHAFLHAEKIHKRGGKFKFVPGCEMYVHPDLEAWNLDMEIRQAAKKGDKESLHILRAQREAITTPLTAIVDGDDEIVDI
;
A
#
# COMPACT_ATOMS: atom_id res chain seq x y z
N MET A 1 -4.22 -10.34 27.28
CA MET A 1 -3.32 -10.51 26.12
C MET A 1 -2.02 -11.13 26.58
N ARG A 2 -1.55 -12.22 25.97
CA ARG A 2 -0.19 -12.74 26.23
C ARG A 2 0.81 -11.74 25.67
N LYS A 3 1.61 -11.12 26.55
CA LYS A 3 2.80 -10.39 26.10
C LYS A 3 3.72 -11.41 25.43
N THR A 4 3.83 -11.36 24.12
CA THR A 4 4.86 -12.11 23.41
C THR A 4 6.18 -11.43 23.75
N ASN A 5 7.14 -12.18 24.29
CA ASN A 5 8.49 -11.68 24.59
C ASN A 5 9.34 -11.55 23.29
N LEU A 6 8.71 -11.19 22.20
CA LEU A 6 9.41 -10.90 20.94
C LEU A 6 9.92 -9.45 21.05
N VAL A 7 11.20 -9.32 21.33
CA VAL A 7 11.90 -8.03 21.29
C VAL A 7 12.42 -7.83 19.87
N ALA A 8 12.05 -6.72 19.26
CA ALA A 8 12.56 -6.35 17.96
C ALA A 8 14.11 -6.21 17.99
N PRO A 9 14.80 -6.51 16.89
CA PRO A 9 16.22 -6.24 16.76
C PRO A 9 16.50 -4.75 17.03
N ASN A 10 17.64 -4.44 17.64
CA ASN A 10 18.04 -3.05 17.86
C ASN A 10 18.06 -2.29 16.54
N LYS A 11 17.51 -1.08 16.54
CA LYS A 11 17.43 -0.18 15.38
C LYS A 11 16.59 -0.73 14.22
N PHE A 12 15.49 -1.40 14.52
CA PHE A 12 14.53 -1.80 13.52
C PHE A 12 13.48 -0.72 13.29
N ILE A 13 13.19 -0.44 12.02
CA ILE A 13 12.10 0.41 11.57
C ILE A 13 11.25 -0.40 10.61
N SER A 14 9.95 -0.55 10.91
CA SER A 14 9.01 -1.13 9.94
C SER A 14 8.79 -0.14 8.80
N LEU A 15 9.13 -0.53 7.57
CA LEU A 15 9.04 0.33 6.39
C LEU A 15 7.78 0.08 5.55
N HIS A 16 7.03 -0.98 5.82
CA HIS A 16 5.81 -1.34 5.12
C HIS A 16 4.75 -1.78 6.13
N SER A 17 3.69 -1.00 6.28
CA SER A 17 2.60 -1.28 7.21
C SER A 17 1.32 -0.59 6.80
N HIS A 18 0.22 -1.29 7.04
CA HIS A 18 -1.13 -0.83 6.76
C HIS A 18 -1.93 -0.74 8.05
N ASP A 19 -2.71 0.31 8.22
CA ASP A 19 -3.68 0.44 9.30
C ASP A 19 -5.12 0.19 8.79
N GLY A 20 -6.11 0.29 9.67
CA GLY A 20 -7.50 0.04 9.34
C GLY A 20 -8.13 0.99 8.32
N PHE A 21 -7.42 2.02 7.86
CA PHE A 21 -7.85 2.86 6.75
C PHE A 21 -7.46 2.26 5.39
N SER A 22 -6.54 1.29 5.34
CA SER A 22 -6.26 0.49 4.16
C SER A 22 -7.32 -0.60 4.04
N THR A 23 -8.34 -0.36 3.20
CA THR A 23 -9.55 -1.18 3.12
C THR A 23 -9.23 -2.63 2.73
N PHE A 24 -9.74 -3.59 3.51
CA PHE A 24 -9.56 -5.06 3.39
C PHE A 24 -8.15 -5.60 3.70
N ASP A 25 -7.23 -4.76 4.16
CA ASP A 25 -5.82 -5.07 4.21
C ASP A 25 -5.20 -4.78 5.59
N GLY A 26 -5.51 -3.61 6.17
CA GLY A 26 -5.02 -3.22 7.47
C GLY A 26 -6.05 -3.34 8.60
N LEU A 27 -5.56 -3.37 9.83
CA LEU A 27 -6.35 -3.41 11.05
C LEU A 27 -5.91 -2.33 12.03
N GLY A 28 -6.84 -1.89 12.89
CA GLY A 28 -6.55 -0.96 13.98
C GLY A 28 -6.33 0.49 13.55
N TYR A 29 -6.12 1.34 14.52
CA TYR A 29 -5.82 2.75 14.29
C TYR A 29 -4.30 2.99 14.26
N PRO A 30 -3.80 4.00 13.53
CA PRO A 30 -2.38 4.28 13.44
C PRO A 30 -1.72 4.54 14.81
N GLN A 31 -2.47 5.08 15.78
CA GLN A 31 -1.97 5.27 17.13
C GLN A 31 -1.64 3.94 17.83
N GLU A 32 -2.48 2.91 17.62
CA GLU A 32 -2.27 1.57 18.18
C GLU A 32 -1.01 0.91 17.59
N HIS A 33 -0.77 1.10 16.30
CA HIS A 33 0.46 0.63 15.64
C HIS A 33 1.71 1.32 16.20
N ILE A 34 1.66 2.64 16.36
CA ILE A 34 2.76 3.41 16.92
C ILE A 34 3.06 2.97 18.35
N ASP A 35 2.05 2.85 19.19
CA ASP A 35 2.20 2.42 20.59
C ASP A 35 2.76 1.00 20.66
N TYR A 36 2.26 0.08 19.83
CA TYR A 36 2.78 -1.29 19.74
C TYR A 36 4.26 -1.33 19.35
N VAL A 37 4.65 -0.55 18.35
CA VAL A 37 6.04 -0.46 17.87
C VAL A 37 6.97 0.02 18.98
N ILE A 38 6.55 1.06 19.71
CA ILE A 38 7.32 1.61 20.84
C ILE A 38 7.41 0.60 21.99
N GLU A 39 6.30 -0.04 22.34
CA GLU A 39 6.24 -1.05 23.41
C GLU A 39 7.14 -2.26 23.13
N ASN A 40 7.35 -2.57 21.85
CA ASN A 40 8.23 -3.65 21.41
C ASN A 40 9.67 -3.23 21.11
N GLY A 41 10.05 -1.99 21.45
CA GLY A 41 11.43 -1.50 21.35
C GLY A 41 11.91 -1.24 19.92
N MET A 42 10.99 -1.03 18.97
CA MET A 42 11.33 -0.61 17.61
C MET A 42 11.59 0.90 17.55
N ASP A 43 12.46 1.32 16.65
CA ASP A 43 12.86 2.74 16.55
C ASP A 43 11.91 3.60 15.73
N GLY A 44 11.05 3.00 14.93
CA GLY A 44 10.12 3.73 14.08
C GLY A 44 9.13 2.85 13.33
N TRP A 45 8.24 3.55 12.64
CA TRP A 45 7.17 2.94 11.87
C TRP A 45 6.88 3.77 10.62
N CYS A 46 6.68 3.09 9.49
CA CYS A 46 6.23 3.67 8.25
C CYS A 46 4.78 3.30 8.00
N LEU A 47 3.94 4.30 7.72
CA LEU A 47 2.56 4.09 7.28
C LEU A 47 2.53 4.08 5.76
N THR A 48 2.04 3.00 5.16
CA THR A 48 2.02 2.80 3.70
C THR A 48 0.68 2.22 3.23
N ASN A 49 -0.43 2.88 3.53
CA ASN A 49 -1.75 2.45 3.07
C ASN A 49 -1.85 2.45 1.55
N HIS A 50 -2.64 1.54 1.00
CA HIS A 50 -2.83 1.38 -0.45
C HIS A 50 -3.46 2.60 -1.12
N GLY A 51 -2.71 3.25 -1.99
CA GLY A 51 -3.16 4.31 -2.88
C GLY A 51 -3.54 5.63 -2.20
N HIS A 52 -3.38 5.76 -0.88
CA HIS A 52 -3.77 6.98 -0.15
C HIS A 52 -3.04 7.15 1.19
N MET A 53 -3.19 8.35 1.79
CA MET A 53 -2.63 8.72 3.09
C MET A 53 -3.72 9.18 4.08
N ASN A 54 -4.90 8.58 4.05
CA ASN A 54 -6.07 9.07 4.80
C ASN A 54 -5.87 9.14 6.32
N SER A 55 -5.08 8.22 6.89
CA SER A 55 -4.79 8.18 8.33
C SER A 55 -3.55 8.97 8.76
N PHE A 56 -2.84 9.59 7.81
CA PHE A 56 -1.59 10.32 8.08
C PHE A 56 -1.74 11.34 9.23
N GLY A 57 -2.82 12.13 9.22
CA GLY A 57 -3.05 13.15 10.26
C GLY A 57 -3.14 12.56 11.66
N HIS A 58 -3.79 11.40 11.81
CA HIS A 58 -3.89 10.70 13.09
C HIS A 58 -2.52 10.19 13.56
N ALA A 59 -1.75 9.56 12.67
CA ALA A 59 -0.41 9.07 12.96
C ALA A 59 0.54 10.21 13.32
N PHE A 60 0.55 11.27 12.52
CA PHE A 60 1.40 12.43 12.72
C PHE A 60 1.16 13.11 14.06
N LEU A 61 -0.10 13.42 14.39
CA LEU A 61 -0.46 14.06 15.65
C LEU A 61 -0.11 13.19 16.87
N HIS A 62 -0.21 11.87 16.75
CA HIS A 62 0.18 10.96 17.81
C HIS A 62 1.70 10.91 17.99
N ALA A 63 2.46 10.79 16.91
CA ALA A 63 3.91 10.84 16.91
C ALA A 63 4.43 12.17 17.49
N GLU A 64 3.82 13.31 17.12
CA GLU A 64 4.12 14.61 17.69
C GLU A 64 3.94 14.67 19.24
N LYS A 65 2.85 14.07 19.75
CA LYS A 65 2.63 14.00 21.21
C LYS A 65 3.71 13.21 21.91
N ILE A 66 4.19 12.12 21.30
CA ILE A 66 5.29 11.31 21.83
C ILE A 66 6.58 12.12 21.84
N HIS A 67 6.91 12.81 20.76
CA HIS A 67 8.12 13.65 20.68
C HIS A 67 8.09 14.80 21.69
N LYS A 68 6.97 15.46 21.88
CA LYS A 68 6.80 16.54 22.90
C LYS A 68 7.01 16.04 24.34
N ARG A 69 6.85 14.73 24.56
CA ARG A 69 7.13 14.08 25.85
C ARG A 69 8.55 13.50 25.97
N GLY A 70 9.41 13.79 25.00
CA GLY A 70 10.80 13.33 24.95
C GLY A 70 11.01 11.93 24.36
N GLY A 71 9.98 11.33 23.77
CA GLY A 71 10.09 10.03 23.08
C GLY A 71 10.94 10.14 21.81
N LYS A 72 11.74 9.09 21.56
CA LYS A 72 12.63 9.01 20.39
C LYS A 72 12.09 7.99 19.39
N PHE A 73 11.00 8.31 18.79
CA PHE A 73 10.34 7.46 17.79
C PHE A 73 10.39 8.14 16.41
N LYS A 74 10.61 7.36 15.33
CA LYS A 74 10.58 7.86 13.96
C LYS A 74 9.28 7.47 13.30
N PHE A 75 8.46 8.46 12.95
CA PHE A 75 7.32 8.25 12.07
C PHE A 75 7.72 8.60 10.64
N VAL A 76 7.52 7.66 9.71
CA VAL A 76 7.80 7.83 8.29
C VAL A 76 6.46 7.78 7.54
N PRO A 77 6.01 8.89 6.95
CA PRO A 77 4.83 8.87 6.09
C PRO A 77 5.17 8.24 4.75
N GLY A 78 4.28 7.39 4.26
CA GLY A 78 4.38 6.72 2.98
C GLY A 78 3.03 6.44 2.37
N CYS A 79 3.04 5.89 1.19
CA CYS A 79 1.86 5.40 0.48
C CYS A 79 2.31 4.25 -0.42
N GLU A 80 1.58 3.16 -0.39
CA GLU A 80 1.79 2.09 -1.36
C GLU A 80 1.13 2.48 -2.69
N MET A 81 1.97 2.75 -3.68
CA MET A 81 1.51 3.28 -4.96
C MET A 81 1.23 2.16 -5.95
N TYR A 82 0.11 2.26 -6.65
CA TYR A 82 -0.15 1.42 -7.81
C TYR A 82 0.61 1.98 -9.01
N VAL A 83 1.44 1.16 -9.62
CA VAL A 83 2.19 1.53 -10.81
C VAL A 83 1.76 0.66 -11.98
N HIS A 84 1.46 1.28 -13.10
CA HIS A 84 1.16 0.59 -14.35
C HIS A 84 2.11 1.10 -15.44
N PRO A 85 2.80 0.21 -16.18
CA PRO A 85 3.80 0.60 -17.17
C PRO A 85 3.20 1.32 -18.37
N ASP A 86 1.92 1.08 -18.65
CA ASP A 86 1.22 1.63 -19.81
C ASP A 86 -0.20 2.07 -19.43
N LEU A 87 -0.40 3.39 -19.36
CA LEU A 87 -1.70 3.95 -18.98
C LEU A 87 -2.77 3.77 -20.06
N GLU A 88 -2.40 3.65 -21.34
CA GLU A 88 -3.35 3.40 -22.40
C GLU A 88 -3.90 1.97 -22.30
N ALA A 89 -3.02 1.00 -22.12
CA ALA A 89 -3.41 -0.39 -21.85
C ALA A 89 -4.30 -0.51 -20.63
N TRP A 90 -3.95 0.17 -19.54
CA TRP A 90 -4.73 0.17 -18.29
C TRP A 90 -6.13 0.77 -18.48
N ASN A 91 -6.24 1.88 -19.20
CA ASN A 91 -7.54 2.51 -19.50
C ASN A 91 -8.43 1.56 -20.31
N LEU A 92 -7.87 0.92 -21.35
CA LEU A 92 -8.61 -0.07 -22.16
C LEU A 92 -9.08 -1.26 -21.30
N ASP A 93 -8.24 -1.77 -20.40
CA ASP A 93 -8.64 -2.85 -19.50
C ASP A 93 -9.78 -2.43 -18.57
N MET A 94 -9.79 -1.18 -18.10
CA MET A 94 -10.88 -0.63 -17.29
C MET A 94 -12.18 -0.48 -18.11
N GLU A 95 -12.10 -0.02 -19.37
CA GLU A 95 -13.24 0.11 -20.26
C GLU A 95 -13.82 -1.26 -20.63
N ILE A 96 -12.96 -2.25 -20.91
CA ILE A 96 -13.36 -3.66 -21.14
C ILE A 96 -14.15 -4.19 -19.94
N ARG A 97 -13.65 -3.97 -18.71
CA ARG A 97 -14.35 -4.40 -17.49
C ARG A 97 -15.72 -3.72 -17.34
N GLN A 98 -15.82 -2.44 -17.70
CA GLN A 98 -17.09 -1.71 -17.63
C GLN A 98 -18.08 -2.19 -18.68
N ALA A 99 -17.63 -2.38 -19.93
CA ALA A 99 -18.46 -2.91 -21.03
C ALA A 99 -18.96 -4.34 -20.70
N ALA A 100 -18.10 -5.17 -20.11
CA ALA A 100 -18.47 -6.51 -19.66
C ALA A 100 -19.57 -6.48 -18.59
N LYS A 101 -19.46 -5.59 -17.61
CA LYS A 101 -20.49 -5.42 -16.56
C LYS A 101 -21.83 -4.95 -17.12
N LYS A 102 -21.81 -4.16 -18.19
CA LYS A 102 -23.04 -3.67 -18.87
C LYS A 102 -23.62 -4.67 -19.87
N GLY A 103 -22.88 -5.74 -20.21
CA GLY A 103 -23.27 -6.70 -21.23
C GLY A 103 -23.15 -6.16 -22.67
N ASP A 104 -22.38 -5.09 -22.87
CA ASP A 104 -22.18 -4.45 -24.16
C ASP A 104 -21.17 -5.23 -24.99
N LYS A 105 -21.70 -6.17 -25.81
CA LYS A 105 -20.89 -7.08 -26.61
C LYS A 105 -20.18 -6.38 -27.77
N GLU A 106 -20.75 -5.31 -28.32
CA GLU A 106 -20.18 -4.58 -29.46
C GLU A 106 -18.95 -3.79 -28.99
N SER A 107 -19.09 -3.00 -27.93
CA SER A 107 -17.95 -2.29 -27.32
C SER A 107 -16.86 -3.25 -26.86
N LEU A 108 -17.23 -4.39 -26.28
CA LEU A 108 -16.27 -5.41 -25.86
C LEU A 108 -15.40 -5.93 -26.99
N HIS A 109 -15.99 -6.17 -28.16
CA HIS A 109 -15.24 -6.66 -29.30
C HIS A 109 -14.22 -5.62 -29.77
N ILE A 110 -14.63 -4.37 -29.91
CA ILE A 110 -13.78 -3.26 -30.34
C ILE A 110 -12.63 -3.01 -29.35
N LEU A 111 -12.96 -2.89 -28.07
CA LEU A 111 -11.98 -2.59 -27.02
C LEU A 111 -10.93 -3.70 -26.86
N ARG A 112 -11.34 -4.97 -26.99
CA ARG A 112 -10.39 -6.10 -26.96
C ARG A 112 -9.43 -6.07 -28.14
N ALA A 113 -9.92 -5.77 -29.35
CA ALA A 113 -9.06 -5.64 -30.53
C ALA A 113 -8.05 -4.47 -30.34
N GLN A 114 -8.48 -3.35 -29.80
CA GLN A 114 -7.59 -2.24 -29.48
C GLN A 114 -6.55 -2.64 -28.43
N ARG A 115 -6.95 -3.36 -27.38
CA ARG A 115 -6.04 -3.82 -26.33
C ARG A 115 -5.00 -4.81 -26.85
N GLU A 116 -5.40 -5.74 -27.75
CA GLU A 116 -4.49 -6.69 -28.41
C GLU A 116 -3.45 -6.00 -29.30
N ALA A 117 -3.77 -4.83 -29.85
CA ALA A 117 -2.83 -4.04 -30.65
C ALA A 117 -1.72 -3.41 -29.80
N ILE A 118 -1.93 -3.27 -28.49
CA ILE A 118 -0.92 -2.79 -27.54
C ILE A 118 -0.12 -4.00 -27.06
N THR A 119 1.11 -4.11 -27.55
CA THR A 119 2.00 -5.25 -27.25
C THR A 119 2.75 -5.16 -25.92
N THR A 120 2.42 -4.18 -25.07
CA THR A 120 3.06 -4.04 -23.76
C THR A 120 2.54 -5.13 -22.81
N PRO A 121 3.35 -6.08 -22.40
CA PRO A 121 2.94 -7.09 -21.44
C PRO A 121 2.62 -6.43 -20.09
N LEU A 122 1.59 -6.93 -19.40
CA LEU A 122 1.33 -6.60 -18.02
C LEU A 122 2.42 -7.25 -17.14
N THR A 123 3.54 -6.56 -17.01
CA THR A 123 4.66 -7.04 -16.21
C THR A 123 4.85 -6.13 -15.03
N ALA A 124 4.76 -6.67 -13.82
CA ALA A 124 5.22 -5.98 -12.61
C ALA A 124 6.69 -6.34 -12.38
N ILE A 125 7.52 -5.33 -12.22
CA ILE A 125 8.88 -5.56 -11.72
C ILE A 125 8.72 -5.74 -10.21
N VAL A 126 8.90 -6.96 -9.75
CA VAL A 126 8.91 -7.28 -8.32
C VAL A 126 10.36 -7.40 -7.88
N ASP A 127 10.72 -6.57 -6.92
CA ASP A 127 11.93 -6.64 -6.09
C ASP A 127 13.22 -7.11 -6.78
N GLY A 128 13.93 -6.17 -7.39
CA GLY A 128 15.39 -6.22 -7.52
C GLY A 128 16.07 -7.39 -8.25
N ASP A 129 15.37 -8.46 -8.45
CA ASP A 129 15.83 -9.63 -9.19
C ASP A 129 14.99 -9.75 -10.46
N ASP A 130 15.32 -9.14 -11.52
CA ASP A 130 14.79 -9.17 -12.90
C ASP A 130 13.71 -10.23 -13.27
N GLU A 131 12.96 -10.75 -12.33
CA GLU A 131 11.84 -11.66 -12.54
C GLU A 131 10.57 -10.86 -12.82
N ILE A 132 10.16 -10.90 -14.05
CA ILE A 132 8.89 -10.37 -14.53
C ILE A 132 7.81 -11.36 -14.13
N VAL A 133 6.89 -10.95 -13.26
CA VAL A 133 5.71 -11.74 -12.90
C VAL A 133 4.53 -11.27 -13.74
N ASP A 134 3.98 -12.15 -14.56
CA ASP A 134 2.70 -11.92 -15.24
C ASP A 134 1.57 -11.86 -14.20
N ILE A 135 0.86 -10.74 -14.15
CA ILE A 135 -0.28 -10.53 -13.25
C ILE A 135 -1.60 -10.87 -13.97
#